data_46a8624842c1502ddace673e78d020bf
#
_entry.id   46a8624842c1502ddace673e78d020bf
#
_cell.length_a   1.000
_cell.length_b   1.000
_cell.length_c   1.000
_cell.angle_alpha   90.00
_cell.angle_beta   90.00
_cell.angle_gamma   90.00
#
_symmetry.space_group_name_H-M   'P 1'
#
loop_
_entity.id
_entity.type
_entity.pdbx_description
1 polymer ?
#
loop_
_entity_poly.entity_id
_entity_poly.type
_entity_poly.pdbx_seq_one_letter_code
_entity_poly.pdbx_strand_id
1 'polypeptide(L)'
;MLKIGVDAMGGDYAPEAAVKGAVMALEELGAESRIVLFGDEEKIRAILAAESCPADRFDIVATTEVIEMGDHPAKAFQQKSDSSIAVGFGYLAKGLIHGFASAGSTGAMMVGSMYAVKPIEGVIRPTISSLVPTASGRPALILDV
;
A
#
# COMPACT_ATOMS: atom_id res chain seq x y z
N MET A 1 8.48 17.31 -0.22
CA MET A 1 7.44 16.60 -1.00
C MET A 1 7.08 15.32 -0.27
N LEU A 2 5.82 15.13 0.10
CA LEU A 2 5.30 13.92 0.75
C LEU A 2 5.10 12.83 -0.30
N LYS A 3 5.72 11.66 -0.11
CA LYS A 3 5.55 10.50 -1.00
C LYS A 3 4.75 9.41 -0.31
N ILE A 4 3.65 8.99 -0.92
CA ILE A 4 2.80 7.90 -0.43
C ILE A 4 2.87 6.74 -1.42
N GLY A 5 3.31 5.59 -0.92
CA GLY A 5 3.30 4.35 -1.68
C GLY A 5 1.92 3.70 -1.69
N VAL A 6 1.53 3.17 -2.84
CA VAL A 6 0.28 2.42 -3.00
C VAL A 6 0.60 1.11 -3.69
N ASP A 7 0.19 0.02 -3.08
CA ASP A 7 0.19 -1.31 -3.67
C ASP A 7 -0.88 -1.37 -4.77
N ALA A 8 -0.44 -1.31 -6.01
CA ALA A 8 -1.36 -1.36 -7.16
C ALA A 8 -1.93 -2.76 -7.39
N MET A 9 -1.30 -3.80 -6.82
CA MET A 9 -1.68 -5.20 -7.03
C MET A 9 -2.54 -5.77 -5.88
N GLY A 10 -2.84 -4.95 -4.87
CA GLY A 10 -3.63 -5.37 -3.71
C GLY A 10 -5.12 -5.14 -3.87
N GLY A 11 -5.93 -6.13 -3.49
CA GLY A 11 -7.40 -6.07 -3.49
C GLY A 11 -8.05 -6.91 -4.59
N ASP A 12 -9.36 -7.16 -4.42
CA ASP A 12 -10.14 -8.06 -5.28
C ASP A 12 -10.25 -7.57 -6.73
N TYR A 13 -10.12 -6.26 -6.94
CA TYR A 13 -10.23 -5.60 -8.25
C TYR A 13 -8.90 -4.94 -8.67
N ALA A 14 -7.78 -5.43 -8.13
CA ALA A 14 -6.47 -4.95 -8.51
C ALA A 14 -6.07 -5.47 -9.92
N PRO A 15 -5.28 -4.72 -10.67
CA PRO A 15 -4.76 -3.38 -10.36
C PRO A 15 -5.74 -2.23 -10.68
N GLU A 16 -6.86 -2.53 -11.32
CA GLU A 16 -7.76 -1.51 -11.89
C GLU A 16 -8.29 -0.54 -10.83
N ALA A 17 -8.90 -1.06 -9.77
CA ALA A 17 -9.49 -0.23 -8.72
C ALA A 17 -8.43 0.61 -7.97
N ALA A 18 -7.26 0.03 -7.69
CA ALA A 18 -6.18 0.72 -7.00
C ALA A 18 -5.61 1.89 -7.84
N VAL A 19 -5.37 1.65 -9.14
CA VAL A 19 -4.84 2.68 -10.04
C VAL A 19 -5.88 3.78 -10.31
N LYS A 20 -7.15 3.44 -10.56
CA LYS A 20 -8.23 4.43 -10.72
C LYS A 20 -8.42 5.27 -9.45
N GLY A 21 -8.39 4.63 -8.29
CA GLY A 21 -8.43 5.34 -7.00
C GLY A 21 -7.26 6.31 -6.82
N ALA A 22 -6.07 5.92 -7.24
CA ALA A 22 -4.90 6.79 -7.22
C ALA A 22 -5.05 7.99 -8.17
N VAL A 23 -5.64 7.80 -9.36
CA VAL A 23 -5.96 8.90 -10.29
C VAL A 23 -6.94 9.89 -9.65
N MET A 24 -8.01 9.40 -9.03
CA MET A 24 -8.97 10.26 -8.33
C MET A 24 -8.32 11.03 -7.18
N ALA A 25 -7.45 10.38 -6.42
CA ALA A 25 -6.75 11.00 -5.30
C ALA A 25 -5.82 12.16 -5.75
N LEU A 26 -5.29 12.13 -6.97
CA LEU A 26 -4.46 13.23 -7.49
C LEU A 26 -5.21 14.58 -7.59
N GLU A 27 -6.52 14.52 -7.76
CA GLU A 27 -7.34 15.74 -7.85
C GLU A 27 -7.47 16.45 -6.49
N GLU A 28 -7.38 15.67 -5.40
CA GLU A 28 -7.48 16.15 -4.04
C GLU A 28 -6.12 16.44 -3.40
N LEU A 29 -5.05 15.82 -3.92
CA LEU A 29 -3.70 15.99 -3.39
C LEU A 29 -3.06 17.28 -3.90
N GLY A 30 -2.50 18.06 -2.98
CA GLY A 30 -1.72 19.26 -3.33
C GLY A 30 -0.38 18.93 -4.02
N ALA A 31 0.23 19.93 -4.65
CA ALA A 31 1.50 19.81 -5.37
C ALA A 31 2.68 19.32 -4.51
N GLU A 32 2.56 19.37 -3.19
CA GLU A 32 3.55 18.90 -2.23
C GLU A 32 3.51 17.37 -2.00
N SER A 33 2.57 16.68 -2.67
CA SER A 33 2.36 15.23 -2.51
C SER A 33 2.62 14.48 -3.82
N ARG A 34 3.14 13.26 -3.71
CA ARG A 34 3.43 12.36 -4.83
C ARG A 34 2.97 10.95 -4.50
N ILE A 35 2.26 10.30 -5.41
CA ILE A 35 1.90 8.88 -5.30
C ILE A 35 2.96 8.04 -5.99
N VAL A 36 3.40 6.98 -5.32
CA VAL A 36 4.31 5.96 -5.84
C VAL A 36 3.54 4.65 -5.98
N LEU A 37 3.31 4.19 -7.21
CA LEU A 37 2.59 2.95 -7.50
C LEU A 37 3.57 1.78 -7.56
N PHE A 38 3.30 0.72 -6.81
CA PHE A 38 4.09 -0.51 -6.81
C PHE A 38 3.29 -1.61 -7.49
N GLY A 39 3.82 -2.23 -8.55
CA GLY A 39 3.11 -3.30 -9.25
C GLY A 39 3.62 -3.56 -10.67
N ASP A 40 2.82 -4.29 -11.43
CA ASP A 40 3.06 -4.57 -12.84
C ASP A 40 2.97 -3.26 -13.65
N GLU A 41 4.13 -2.78 -14.09
CA GLU A 41 4.25 -1.48 -14.77
C GLU A 41 3.41 -1.42 -16.05
N GLU A 42 3.35 -2.50 -16.82
CA GLU A 42 2.61 -2.52 -18.08
C GLU A 42 1.10 -2.37 -17.83
N LYS A 43 0.58 -3.10 -16.84
CA LYS A 43 -0.83 -3.01 -16.45
C LYS A 43 -1.16 -1.63 -15.87
N ILE A 44 -0.30 -1.09 -15.00
CA ILE A 44 -0.48 0.24 -14.43
C ILE A 44 -0.55 1.29 -15.55
N ARG A 45 0.41 1.28 -16.48
CA ARG A 45 0.45 2.23 -17.59
C ARG A 45 -0.75 2.10 -18.52
N ALA A 46 -1.21 0.88 -18.80
CA ALA A 46 -2.40 0.64 -19.61
C ALA A 46 -3.66 1.26 -18.97
N ILE A 47 -3.84 1.11 -17.66
CA ILE A 47 -4.97 1.69 -16.92
C ILE A 47 -4.88 3.22 -16.91
N LEU A 48 -3.71 3.79 -16.62
CA LEU A 48 -3.50 5.24 -16.64
C LEU A 48 -3.83 5.84 -18.02
N ALA A 49 -3.44 5.16 -19.11
CA ALA A 49 -3.78 5.58 -20.47
C ALA A 49 -5.29 5.52 -20.72
N ALA A 50 -5.98 4.47 -20.24
CA ALA A 50 -7.43 4.35 -20.36
C ALA A 50 -8.17 5.47 -19.59
N GLU A 51 -7.64 5.89 -18.44
CA GLU A 51 -8.17 7.01 -17.65
C GLU A 51 -7.71 8.39 -18.18
N SER A 52 -7.02 8.44 -19.33
CA SER A 52 -6.47 9.68 -19.89
C SER A 52 -5.55 10.45 -18.90
N CYS A 53 -4.91 9.74 -17.99
CA CYS A 53 -4.02 10.30 -17.00
C CYS A 53 -2.55 10.10 -17.41
N PRO A 54 -1.75 11.17 -17.54
CA PRO A 54 -0.34 11.04 -17.86
C PRO A 54 0.43 10.27 -16.78
N ALA A 55 1.21 9.27 -17.20
CA ALA A 55 1.93 8.40 -16.26
C ALA A 55 3.05 9.14 -15.48
N ASP A 56 3.54 10.26 -15.99
CA ASP A 56 4.54 11.10 -15.33
C ASP A 56 4.02 11.80 -14.07
N ARG A 57 2.71 11.79 -13.86
CA ARG A 57 2.09 12.26 -12.61
C ARG A 57 2.32 11.32 -11.42
N PHE A 58 2.78 10.09 -11.68
CA PHE A 58 3.12 9.09 -10.67
C PHE A 58 4.59 8.73 -10.73
N ASP A 59 5.13 8.24 -9.62
CA ASP A 59 6.33 7.42 -9.65
C ASP A 59 5.86 5.96 -9.75
N ILE A 60 6.39 5.17 -10.68
CA ILE A 60 6.03 3.75 -10.83
C ILE A 60 7.25 2.91 -10.49
N VAL A 61 7.06 1.95 -9.60
CA VAL A 61 8.06 0.97 -9.22
C VAL A 61 7.58 -0.40 -9.68
N ALA A 62 8.23 -0.92 -10.73
CA ALA A 62 7.88 -2.21 -11.29
C ALA A 62 8.14 -3.34 -10.29
N THR A 63 7.19 -4.26 -10.19
CA THR A 63 7.29 -5.50 -9.41
C THR A 63 6.68 -6.65 -10.20
N THR A 64 7.17 -7.86 -9.98
CA THR A 64 6.79 -9.03 -10.78
C THR A 64 5.98 -10.08 -10.01
N GLU A 65 5.89 -9.94 -8.68
CA GLU A 65 5.22 -10.89 -7.81
C GLU A 65 4.04 -10.26 -7.07
N VAL A 66 3.06 -11.08 -6.71
CA VAL A 66 1.90 -10.66 -5.92
C VAL A 66 1.72 -11.61 -4.73
N ILE A 67 1.54 -11.05 -3.53
CA ILE A 67 1.12 -11.81 -2.36
C ILE A 67 -0.41 -11.89 -2.37
N GLU A 68 -0.93 -13.09 -2.58
CA GLU A 68 -2.36 -13.35 -2.64
C GLU A 68 -3.01 -13.37 -1.25
N MET A 69 -4.33 -13.15 -1.20
CA MET A 69 -5.08 -13.16 0.06
C MET A 69 -5.03 -14.51 0.79
N GLY A 70 -4.90 -15.61 0.04
CA GLY A 70 -4.81 -16.96 0.57
C GLY A 70 -3.40 -17.42 0.94
N ASP A 71 -2.38 -16.63 0.66
CA ASP A 71 -0.99 -16.97 0.98
C ASP A 71 -0.74 -16.91 2.50
N HIS A 72 0.14 -17.76 2.98
CA HIS A 72 0.62 -17.66 4.35
C HIS A 72 1.49 -16.40 4.51
N PRO A 73 1.06 -15.38 5.27
CA PRO A 73 1.66 -14.05 5.24
C PRO A 73 3.18 -14.00 5.41
N ALA A 74 3.70 -14.65 6.46
CA ALA A 74 5.12 -14.62 6.76
C ALA A 74 5.97 -15.34 5.71
N LYS A 75 5.49 -16.48 5.18
CA LYS A 75 6.19 -17.22 4.13
C LYS A 75 6.17 -16.46 2.81
N ALA A 76 5.01 -15.95 2.42
CA ALA A 76 4.86 -15.20 1.18
C ALA A 76 5.71 -13.94 1.18
N PHE A 77 5.73 -13.18 2.28
CA PHE A 77 6.55 -11.99 2.41
C PHE A 77 8.06 -12.29 2.27
N GLN A 78 8.51 -13.44 2.78
CA GLN A 78 9.93 -13.86 2.65
C GLN A 78 10.26 -14.40 1.26
N GLN A 79 9.34 -15.16 0.65
CA GLN A 79 9.59 -15.85 -0.62
C GLN A 79 9.36 -14.96 -1.84
N LYS A 80 8.37 -14.07 -1.77
CA LYS A 80 7.99 -13.14 -2.84
C LYS A 80 8.62 -11.76 -2.59
N SER A 81 9.94 -11.71 -2.64
CA SER A 81 10.71 -10.49 -2.32
C SER A 81 10.51 -9.35 -3.32
N ASP A 82 10.07 -9.68 -4.55
CA ASP A 82 9.73 -8.72 -5.60
C ASP A 82 8.22 -8.45 -5.68
N SER A 83 7.47 -8.75 -4.63
CA SER A 83 6.06 -8.38 -4.55
C SER A 83 5.88 -6.89 -4.24
N SER A 84 4.78 -6.32 -4.73
CA SER A 84 4.41 -4.92 -4.48
C SER A 84 4.44 -4.56 -2.99
N ILE A 85 3.98 -5.47 -2.12
CA ILE A 85 4.00 -5.28 -0.66
C ILE A 85 5.44 -5.30 -0.12
N ALA A 86 6.26 -6.29 -0.50
CA ALA A 86 7.63 -6.42 0.02
C ALA A 86 8.51 -5.25 -0.44
N VAL A 87 8.43 -4.87 -1.72
CA VAL A 87 9.17 -3.73 -2.27
C VAL A 87 8.68 -2.42 -1.66
N GLY A 88 7.37 -2.23 -1.50
CA GLY A 88 6.78 -1.05 -0.86
C GLY A 88 7.28 -0.85 0.57
N PHE A 89 7.31 -1.91 1.39
CA PHE A 89 7.89 -1.85 2.73
C PHE A 89 9.39 -1.60 2.71
N GLY A 90 10.12 -2.14 1.73
CA GLY A 90 11.53 -1.82 1.53
C GLY A 90 11.78 -0.33 1.26
N TYR A 91 10.90 0.31 0.48
CA TYR A 91 10.95 1.76 0.24
C TYR A 91 10.61 2.56 1.52
N LEU A 92 9.61 2.12 2.27
CA LEU A 92 9.21 2.76 3.53
C LEU A 92 10.34 2.70 4.56
N ALA A 93 10.97 1.54 4.73
CA ALA A 93 12.08 1.35 5.67
C ALA A 93 13.32 2.21 5.34
N LYS A 94 13.53 2.50 4.04
CA LYS A 94 14.61 3.37 3.57
C LYS A 94 14.25 4.86 3.58
N GLY A 95 13.03 5.22 3.96
CA GLY A 95 12.55 6.60 3.94
C GLY A 95 12.34 7.19 2.54
N LEU A 96 12.22 6.34 1.51
CA LEU A 96 11.95 6.76 0.12
C LEU A 96 10.49 7.12 -0.10
N ILE A 97 9.60 6.58 0.74
CA ILE A 97 8.19 6.95 0.89
C ILE A 97 7.89 7.21 2.36
N HIS A 98 6.84 7.98 2.66
CA HIS A 98 6.47 8.40 4.01
C HIS A 98 5.28 7.63 4.59
N GLY A 99 4.58 6.91 3.74
CA GLY A 99 3.47 6.03 4.09
C GLY A 99 3.28 4.98 2.99
N PHE A 100 2.65 3.85 3.35
CA PHE A 100 2.36 2.78 2.40
C PHE A 100 0.96 2.24 2.65
N ALA A 101 0.17 2.11 1.58
CA ALA A 101 -1.21 1.63 1.62
C ALA A 101 -1.40 0.44 0.67
N SER A 102 -2.20 -0.52 1.10
CA SER A 102 -2.61 -1.68 0.30
C SER A 102 -4.03 -2.10 0.66
N ALA A 103 -4.79 -2.54 -0.33
CA ALA A 103 -6.07 -3.22 -0.14
C ALA A 103 -5.92 -4.76 -0.27
N GLY A 104 -4.68 -5.25 -0.29
CA GLY A 104 -4.35 -6.68 -0.40
C GLY A 104 -4.31 -7.40 0.95
N SER A 105 -3.39 -8.37 1.06
CA SER A 105 -3.27 -9.21 2.26
C SER A 105 -2.94 -8.43 3.52
N THR A 106 -3.93 -8.29 4.42
CA THR A 106 -3.76 -7.63 5.73
C THR A 106 -2.66 -8.28 6.55
N GLY A 107 -2.55 -9.62 6.50
CA GLY A 107 -1.50 -10.36 7.18
C GLY A 107 -0.11 -10.03 6.63
N ALA A 108 0.05 -9.91 5.31
CA ALA A 108 1.31 -9.51 4.70
C ALA A 108 1.69 -8.06 5.03
N MET A 109 0.71 -7.16 5.11
CA MET A 109 0.92 -5.77 5.56
C MET A 109 1.41 -5.73 7.01
N MET A 110 0.83 -6.52 7.90
CA MET A 110 1.27 -6.62 9.29
C MET A 110 2.69 -7.19 9.38
N VAL A 111 2.98 -8.26 8.67
CA VAL A 111 4.31 -8.88 8.63
C VAL A 111 5.35 -7.91 8.08
N GLY A 112 5.05 -7.23 6.99
CA GLY A 112 5.91 -6.22 6.38
C GLY A 112 6.23 -5.07 7.34
N SER A 113 5.21 -4.56 8.06
CA SER A 113 5.41 -3.50 9.05
C SER A 113 6.32 -3.95 10.20
N MET A 114 6.14 -5.18 10.69
CA MET A 114 6.95 -5.73 11.78
C MET A 114 8.41 -5.94 11.39
N TYR A 115 8.65 -6.46 10.18
CA TYR A 115 10.03 -6.79 9.75
C TYR A 115 10.79 -5.59 9.17
N ALA A 116 10.13 -4.76 8.38
CA ALA A 116 10.78 -3.66 7.69
C ALA A 116 10.81 -2.36 8.52
N VAL A 117 9.69 -1.98 9.15
CA VAL A 117 9.57 -0.72 9.92
C VAL A 117 9.95 -0.92 11.37
N LYS A 118 9.69 -2.10 11.92
CA LYS A 118 9.86 -2.52 13.31
C LYS A 118 8.87 -1.87 14.28
N PRO A 119 8.52 -2.55 15.38
CA PRO A 119 7.68 -1.99 16.43
C PRO A 119 8.34 -0.81 17.15
N ILE A 120 7.54 0.10 17.66
CA ILE A 120 7.97 1.13 18.61
C ILE A 120 8.53 0.44 19.86
N GLU A 121 9.63 0.97 20.40
CA GLU A 121 10.25 0.40 21.60
C GLU A 121 9.24 0.29 22.75
N GLY A 122 9.23 -0.87 23.42
CA GLY A 122 8.29 -1.19 24.50
C GLY A 122 6.96 -1.78 24.04
N VAL A 123 6.66 -1.80 22.76
CA VAL A 123 5.47 -2.49 22.21
C VAL A 123 5.75 -3.98 22.09
N ILE A 124 5.08 -4.78 22.95
CA ILE A 124 5.27 -6.23 22.98
C ILE A 124 4.56 -6.92 21.81
N ARG A 125 3.36 -6.45 21.48
CA ARG A 125 2.55 -7.01 20.41
C ARG A 125 1.97 -5.88 19.55
N PRO A 126 2.55 -5.61 18.37
CA PRO A 126 1.93 -4.74 17.38
C PRO A 126 0.58 -5.31 16.94
N THR A 127 -0.39 -4.45 16.73
CA THR A 127 -1.74 -4.87 16.35
C THR A 127 -2.31 -3.96 15.28
N ILE A 128 -3.25 -4.51 14.52
CA ILE A 128 -4.04 -3.75 13.56
C ILE A 128 -5.11 -2.97 14.32
N SER A 129 -5.34 -1.75 13.93
CA SER A 129 -6.37 -0.89 14.52
C SER A 129 -7.29 -0.32 13.46
N SER A 130 -8.57 -0.16 13.81
CA SER A 130 -9.55 0.48 12.95
C SER A 130 -10.38 1.48 13.76
N LEU A 131 -10.75 2.59 13.08
CA LEU A 131 -11.63 3.59 13.65
C LEU A 131 -13.08 3.26 13.28
N VAL A 132 -13.94 3.14 14.28
CA VAL A 132 -15.38 2.88 14.09
C VAL A 132 -16.16 4.14 14.45
N PRO A 133 -17.03 4.64 13.55
CA PRO A 133 -17.86 5.78 13.86
C PRO A 133 -18.87 5.41 14.97
N THR A 134 -19.12 6.35 15.88
CA THR A 134 -20.12 6.21 16.93
C THR A 134 -21.23 7.24 16.80
N ALA A 135 -22.38 6.99 17.43
CA ALA A 135 -23.51 7.92 17.44
C ALA A 135 -23.17 9.27 18.07
N SER A 136 -22.15 9.35 18.92
CA SER A 136 -21.69 10.60 19.54
C SER A 136 -20.79 11.45 18.61
N GLY A 137 -20.46 10.97 17.43
CA GLY A 137 -19.52 11.62 16.51
C GLY A 137 -18.02 11.48 16.89
N ARG A 138 -17.72 10.85 18.04
CA ARG A 138 -16.34 10.54 18.42
C ARG A 138 -15.99 9.12 17.95
N PRO A 139 -14.95 8.91 17.16
CA PRO A 139 -14.59 7.57 16.73
C PRO A 139 -14.18 6.69 17.91
N ALA A 140 -14.56 5.42 17.91
CA ALA A 140 -14.02 4.40 18.76
C ALA A 140 -12.87 3.69 18.07
N LEU A 141 -11.85 3.30 18.81
CA LEU A 141 -10.74 2.51 18.30
C LEU A 141 -11.00 1.02 18.61
N ILE A 142 -10.99 0.20 17.56
CA ILE A 142 -10.98 -1.27 17.70
C ILE A 142 -9.58 -1.77 17.36
N LEU A 143 -9.08 -2.68 18.18
CA LEU A 143 -7.76 -3.29 18.04
C LEU A 143 -7.91 -4.77 17.73
N ASP A 144 -6.95 -5.32 16.98
CA ASP A 144 -6.85 -6.75 16.67
C ASP A 144 -8.04 -7.27 15.83
N VAL A 145 -8.34 -6.55 14.78
CA VAL A 145 -9.41 -6.85 13.79
C VAL A 145 -8.88 -7.52 12.55
#